data_76864bb30e39df7d3e940c02a90cb2b9
#
_entry.id   76864bb30e39df7d3e940c02a90cb2b9
#
_cell.length_a   1.000
_cell.length_b   1.000
_cell.length_c   1.000
_cell.angle_alpha   90.00
_cell.angle_beta   90.00
_cell.angle_gamma   90.00
#
_symmetry.space_group_name_H-M   'P 1'
#
loop_
_entity.id
_entity.type
_entity.pdbx_description
1 polymer ?
#
loop_
_entity_poly.entity_id
_entity_poly.type
_entity_poly.pdbx_seq_one_letter_code
_entity_poly.pdbx_strand_id
1 'polypeptide(L)'
;MKRFFVLLLTLSFFACDYFDKRKVYTEDLLEEELQTFDWNDVDEYPSFDVCNAITNKADKKQCFESNLRTTLNTNLSKHQIIVSDDINDTITLELTIDKTGVLEIGDIKYSERTRTLIPKLDSLIRDSIDPMPKIYPAIKRSQQVTTKFILPIVIQIN
;
A
#
# COMPACT_ATOMS: atom_id res chain seq x y z
N MET A 1 -6.46 4.68 -67.55
CA MET A 1 -7.34 4.70 -66.38
C MET A 1 -7.33 3.39 -65.58
N LYS A 2 -7.40 2.19 -66.17
CA LYS A 2 -7.35 0.91 -65.42
C LYS A 2 -6.08 0.65 -64.63
N ARG A 3 -4.91 1.10 -65.08
CA ARG A 3 -3.62 0.92 -64.37
C ARG A 3 -3.49 1.80 -63.13
N PHE A 4 -4.15 2.95 -63.09
CA PHE A 4 -4.18 3.85 -61.93
C PHE A 4 -5.07 3.31 -60.81
N PHE A 5 -6.15 2.61 -61.16
CA PHE A 5 -7.09 2.01 -60.21
C PHE A 5 -6.49 0.80 -59.48
N VAL A 6 -5.65 0.00 -60.18
CA VAL A 6 -4.95 -1.14 -59.60
C VAL A 6 -3.89 -0.68 -58.58
N LEU A 7 -3.20 0.43 -58.85
CA LEU A 7 -2.18 1.00 -57.99
C LEU A 7 -2.79 1.60 -56.72
N LEU A 8 -3.99 2.14 -56.79
CA LEU A 8 -4.74 2.67 -55.66
C LEU A 8 -5.25 1.55 -54.73
N LEU A 9 -5.62 0.39 -55.30
CA LEU A 9 -6.13 -0.77 -54.56
C LEU A 9 -5.03 -1.48 -53.80
N THR A 10 -3.77 -1.46 -54.25
CA THR A 10 -2.63 -2.11 -53.56
C THR A 10 -2.10 -1.31 -52.38
N LEU A 11 -2.34 0.01 -52.31
CA LEU A 11 -1.95 0.84 -51.17
C LEU A 11 -2.86 0.65 -49.96
N SER A 12 -4.08 0.14 -50.10
CA SER A 12 -5.04 -0.04 -48.99
C SER A 12 -4.73 -1.26 -48.11
N PHE A 13 -3.84 -2.16 -48.49
CA PHE A 13 -3.51 -3.36 -47.70
C PHE A 13 -2.38 -3.16 -46.69
N PHE A 14 -1.69 -2.00 -46.67
CA PHE A 14 -0.59 -1.74 -45.72
C PHE A 14 -0.98 -0.89 -44.51
N ALA A 15 -2.26 -0.59 -44.32
CA ALA A 15 -2.71 0.32 -43.24
C ALA A 15 -3.12 -0.39 -41.92
N CYS A 16 -3.06 -1.71 -41.84
CA CYS A 16 -3.58 -2.44 -40.66
C CYS A 16 -2.58 -2.71 -39.53
N ASP A 17 -1.27 -2.49 -39.72
CA ASP A 17 -0.27 -2.86 -38.70
C ASP A 17 0.06 -1.74 -37.69
N TYR A 18 -0.52 -0.54 -37.84
CA TYR A 18 -0.15 0.61 -37.00
C TYR A 18 -1.05 0.77 -35.77
N PHE A 19 -2.17 0.02 -35.66
CA PHE A 19 -3.14 0.22 -34.59
C PHE A 19 -2.94 -0.70 -33.39
N ASP A 20 -2.19 -1.79 -33.53
CA ASP A 20 -2.03 -2.79 -32.47
C ASP A 20 -0.91 -2.44 -31.47
N LYS A 21 0.06 -1.61 -31.86
CA LYS A 21 1.17 -1.20 -30.97
C LYS A 21 0.79 -0.18 -29.87
N ARG A 22 -0.39 0.43 -29.96
CA ARG A 22 -0.84 1.41 -28.95
C ARG A 22 -1.55 0.80 -27.75
N LYS A 23 -2.06 -0.45 -27.83
CA LYS A 23 -2.78 -1.09 -26.72
C LYS A 23 -1.87 -1.66 -25.65
N VAL A 24 -0.70 -2.18 -26.02
CA VAL A 24 0.23 -2.83 -25.07
C VAL A 24 0.90 -1.80 -24.16
N TYR A 25 1.14 -0.58 -24.66
CA TYR A 25 1.77 0.50 -23.85
C TYR A 25 0.86 1.12 -22.79
N THR A 26 -0.45 1.00 -22.93
CA THR A 26 -1.39 1.65 -22.01
C THR A 26 -1.67 0.77 -20.79
N GLU A 27 -1.66 -0.54 -20.92
CA GLU A 27 -1.84 -1.48 -19.81
C GLU A 27 -0.57 -1.60 -18.96
N ASP A 28 0.61 -1.69 -19.58
CA ASP A 28 1.88 -1.73 -18.86
C ASP A 28 2.18 -0.41 -18.11
N LEU A 29 1.84 0.75 -18.69
CA LEU A 29 1.96 2.05 -18.02
C LEU A 29 0.92 2.23 -16.91
N LEU A 30 -0.26 1.62 -17.03
CA LEU A 30 -1.29 1.66 -15.98
C LEU A 30 -0.89 0.78 -14.79
N GLU A 31 -0.30 -0.38 -15.03
CA GLU A 31 0.22 -1.24 -13.95
C GLU A 31 1.44 -0.64 -13.26
N GLU A 32 2.33 0.01 -13.99
CA GLU A 32 3.51 0.67 -13.41
C GLU A 32 3.12 1.95 -12.62
N GLU A 33 2.15 2.73 -13.08
CA GLU A 33 1.58 3.85 -12.30
C GLU A 33 0.77 3.37 -11.08
N LEU A 34 0.15 2.19 -11.13
CA LEU A 34 -0.57 1.61 -9.99
C LEU A 34 0.37 1.02 -8.92
N GLN A 35 1.63 0.72 -9.27
CA GLN A 35 2.61 0.12 -8.33
C GLN A 35 3.40 1.14 -7.52
N THR A 36 3.38 2.43 -7.86
CA THR A 36 4.16 3.47 -7.17
C THR A 36 3.31 4.66 -6.74
N PHE A 37 2.18 4.42 -6.07
CA PHE A 37 1.53 5.53 -5.38
C PHE A 37 2.38 5.92 -4.18
N ASP A 38 3.16 6.97 -4.34
CA ASP A 38 3.77 7.65 -3.22
C ASP A 38 2.66 8.08 -2.26
N TRP A 39 2.78 7.71 -0.99
CA TRP A 39 1.91 8.10 0.10
C TRP A 39 1.61 9.61 0.12
N ASN A 40 2.47 10.43 -0.49
CA ASN A 40 2.33 11.87 -0.57
C ASN A 40 1.44 12.36 -1.74
N ASP A 41 1.03 11.49 -2.66
CA ASP A 41 0.35 11.87 -3.93
C ASP A 41 -1.16 11.59 -3.94
N VAL A 42 -1.78 11.36 -2.79
CA VAL A 42 -3.24 11.22 -2.66
C VAL A 42 -3.91 12.54 -2.29
N ASP A 43 -5.16 12.75 -2.68
CA ASP A 43 -5.93 13.94 -2.29
C ASP A 43 -6.35 13.84 -0.83
N GLU A 44 -6.82 12.64 -0.40
CA GLU A 44 -7.13 12.33 0.99
C GLU A 44 -6.42 11.06 1.43
N TYR A 45 -5.81 11.12 2.62
CA TYR A 45 -5.19 9.95 3.25
C TYR A 45 -6.23 8.97 3.77
N PRO A 46 -5.89 7.67 3.92
CA PRO A 46 -6.75 6.74 4.65
C PRO A 46 -7.10 7.29 6.03
N SER A 47 -8.25 6.90 6.54
CA SER A 47 -8.68 7.38 7.84
C SER A 47 -9.48 6.34 8.62
N PHE A 48 -9.47 6.48 9.94
CA PHE A 48 -10.44 5.87 10.84
C PHE A 48 -11.61 6.83 11.08
N ASP A 49 -12.74 6.32 11.56
CA ASP A 49 -13.91 7.15 11.91
C ASP A 49 -13.55 8.34 12.79
N VAL A 50 -12.70 8.13 13.78
CA VAL A 50 -12.24 9.17 14.72
C VAL A 50 -11.47 10.32 14.06
N CYS A 51 -10.92 10.10 12.86
CA CYS A 51 -10.16 11.10 12.11
C CYS A 51 -10.99 11.83 11.04
N ASN A 52 -12.25 11.41 10.80
CA ASN A 52 -13.07 11.94 9.70
C ASN A 52 -13.44 13.43 9.85
N ALA A 53 -13.51 13.92 11.09
CA ALA A 53 -13.82 15.34 11.35
C ALA A 53 -12.65 16.28 11.05
N ILE A 54 -11.44 15.75 10.82
CA ILE A 54 -10.25 16.53 10.55
C ILE A 54 -10.19 16.90 9.08
N THR A 55 -10.20 18.20 8.78
CA THR A 55 -10.18 18.73 7.41
C THR A 55 -8.78 18.99 6.87
N ASN A 56 -7.82 19.29 7.76
CA ASN A 56 -6.44 19.49 7.36
C ASN A 56 -5.80 18.15 6.97
N LYS A 57 -5.22 18.10 5.77
CA LYS A 57 -4.63 16.87 5.20
C LYS A 57 -3.48 16.32 6.06
N ALA A 58 -2.59 17.18 6.55
CA ALA A 58 -1.45 16.76 7.37
C ALA A 58 -1.90 16.22 8.73
N ASP A 59 -2.86 16.88 9.37
CA ASP A 59 -3.40 16.48 10.67
C ASP A 59 -4.20 15.17 10.55
N LYS A 60 -4.92 14.97 9.43
CA LYS A 60 -5.64 13.72 9.14
C LYS A 60 -4.68 12.55 8.98
N LYS A 61 -3.56 12.76 8.27
CA LYS A 61 -2.48 11.77 8.15
C LYS A 61 -1.92 11.40 9.51
N GLN A 62 -1.56 12.40 10.31
CA GLN A 62 -1.00 12.19 11.64
C GLN A 62 -1.99 11.47 12.56
N CYS A 63 -3.27 11.81 12.53
CA CYS A 63 -4.33 11.12 13.26
C CYS A 63 -4.39 9.65 12.86
N PHE A 64 -4.40 9.36 11.56
CA PHE A 64 -4.43 7.99 11.05
C PHE A 64 -3.23 7.18 11.52
N GLU A 65 -2.00 7.68 11.30
CA GLU A 65 -0.76 7.00 11.70
C GLU A 65 -0.69 6.76 13.22
N SER A 66 -1.09 7.73 14.02
CA SER A 66 -1.10 7.63 15.47
C SER A 66 -2.10 6.57 15.96
N ASN A 67 -3.33 6.58 15.44
CA ASN A 67 -4.34 5.59 15.81
C ASN A 67 -3.95 4.19 15.36
N LEU A 68 -3.41 4.04 14.14
CA LEU A 68 -2.93 2.76 13.62
C LEU A 68 -1.83 2.19 14.52
N ARG A 69 -0.82 2.99 14.86
CA ARG A 69 0.28 2.59 15.76
C ARG A 69 -0.23 2.23 17.14
N THR A 70 -1.11 3.03 17.71
CA THR A 70 -1.69 2.78 19.05
C THR A 70 -2.49 1.49 19.07
N THR A 71 -3.34 1.27 18.06
CA THR A 71 -4.17 0.05 17.97
C THR A 71 -3.29 -1.18 17.81
N LEU A 72 -2.28 -1.12 16.93
CA LEU A 72 -1.36 -2.22 16.71
C LEU A 72 -0.55 -2.55 17.98
N ASN A 73 -0.01 -1.54 18.65
CA ASN A 73 0.72 -1.74 19.91
C ASN A 73 -0.19 -2.32 21.01
N THR A 74 -1.43 -1.84 21.10
CA THR A 74 -2.41 -2.36 22.06
C THR A 74 -2.76 -3.82 21.78
N ASN A 75 -2.90 -4.20 20.52
CA ASN A 75 -3.18 -5.59 20.15
C ASN A 75 -1.95 -6.48 20.36
N LEU A 76 -0.77 -6.00 19.99
CA LEU A 76 0.49 -6.72 20.18
C LEU A 76 0.78 -6.96 21.66
N SER A 77 0.48 -6.00 22.54
CA SER A 77 0.68 -6.13 23.99
C SER A 77 -0.22 -7.16 24.67
N LYS A 78 -1.27 -7.65 24.00
CA LYS A 78 -2.10 -8.75 24.49
C LYS A 78 -1.38 -10.10 24.42
N HIS A 79 -0.36 -10.20 23.56
CA HIS A 79 0.46 -11.39 23.46
C HIS A 79 1.55 -11.37 24.56
N GLN A 80 1.69 -12.48 25.28
CA GLN A 80 2.77 -12.64 26.25
C GLN A 80 4.07 -12.98 25.49
N ILE A 81 4.92 -11.98 25.30
CA ILE A 81 6.24 -12.16 24.70
C ILE A 81 7.25 -12.28 25.83
N ILE A 82 7.83 -13.47 25.99
CA ILE A 82 8.87 -13.74 26.98
C ILE A 82 10.18 -13.86 26.20
N VAL A 83 11.16 -13.06 26.59
CA VAL A 83 12.50 -13.03 26.02
C VAL A 83 13.54 -13.40 27.05
N SER A 84 14.69 -13.92 26.61
CA SER A 84 15.81 -14.25 27.48
C SER A 84 16.73 -13.06 27.73
N ASP A 85 16.56 -11.98 27.01
CA ASP A 85 17.44 -10.81 27.00
C ASP A 85 16.64 -9.56 26.63
N ASP A 86 17.04 -8.38 27.09
CA ASP A 86 16.37 -7.13 26.81
C ASP A 86 16.37 -6.81 25.31
N ILE A 87 15.24 -6.36 24.81
CA ILE A 87 15.06 -5.93 23.42
C ILE A 87 14.68 -4.45 23.40
N ASN A 88 15.39 -3.70 22.57
CA ASN A 88 15.05 -2.35 22.18
C ASN A 88 15.34 -2.23 20.67
N ASP A 89 14.29 -2.36 19.84
CA ASP A 89 14.42 -2.40 18.39
C ASP A 89 13.30 -1.60 17.72
N THR A 90 13.56 -1.14 16.49
CA THR A 90 12.57 -0.51 15.65
C THR A 90 12.19 -1.46 14.51
N ILE A 91 10.97 -1.93 14.52
CA ILE A 91 10.40 -2.75 13.47
C ILE A 91 9.81 -1.86 12.39
N THR A 92 10.15 -2.13 11.16
CA THR A 92 9.61 -1.42 10.00
C THR A 92 8.60 -2.30 9.28
N LEU A 93 7.34 -1.88 9.25
CA LEU A 93 6.26 -2.58 8.54
C LEU A 93 5.99 -1.91 7.20
N GLU A 94 5.99 -2.69 6.13
CA GLU A 94 5.42 -2.27 4.85
C GLU A 94 3.94 -2.61 4.85
N LEU A 95 3.08 -1.60 4.76
CA LEU A 95 1.64 -1.73 4.85
C LEU A 95 0.99 -1.32 3.53
N THR A 96 -0.05 -2.05 3.15
CA THR A 96 -0.89 -1.73 2.00
C THR A 96 -2.32 -1.60 2.47
N ILE A 97 -2.99 -0.50 2.11
CA ILE A 97 -4.44 -0.34 2.27
C ILE A 97 -5.03 -0.35 0.87
N ASP A 98 -5.87 -1.31 0.60
CA ASP A 98 -6.52 -1.43 -0.70
C ASP A 98 -7.67 -0.41 -0.87
N LYS A 99 -8.23 -0.36 -2.07
CA LYS A 99 -9.36 0.54 -2.40
C LYS A 99 -10.64 0.24 -1.61
N THR A 100 -10.73 -0.88 -0.90
CA THR A 100 -11.87 -1.25 -0.05
C THR A 100 -11.62 -0.96 1.42
N GLY A 101 -10.39 -0.53 1.79
CA GLY A 101 -9.98 -0.24 3.15
C GLY A 101 -9.41 -1.45 3.90
N VAL A 102 -9.12 -2.55 3.20
CA VAL A 102 -8.46 -3.71 3.79
C VAL A 102 -6.97 -3.40 3.97
N LEU A 103 -6.47 -3.62 5.19
CA LEU A 103 -5.07 -3.44 5.56
C LEU A 103 -4.33 -4.77 5.44
N GLU A 104 -3.23 -4.78 4.70
CA GLU A 104 -2.35 -5.91 4.53
C GLU A 104 -0.92 -5.57 4.94
N ILE A 105 -0.21 -6.52 5.54
CA ILE A 105 1.22 -6.40 5.82
C ILE A 105 2.00 -7.09 4.71
N GLY A 106 2.87 -6.33 4.06
CA GLY A 106 3.91 -6.83 3.17
C GLY A 106 5.13 -7.33 3.97
N ASP A 107 6.26 -6.67 3.75
CA ASP A 107 7.51 -6.97 4.45
C ASP A 107 7.53 -6.43 5.88
N ILE A 108 8.17 -7.23 6.77
CA ILE A 108 8.46 -6.85 8.16
C ILE A 108 9.98 -6.90 8.34
N LYS A 109 10.59 -5.74 8.63
CA LYS A 109 12.05 -5.60 8.79
C LYS A 109 12.40 -5.26 10.24
N TYR A 110 13.29 -6.02 10.83
CA TYR A 110 13.83 -5.84 12.18
C TYR A 110 15.20 -6.52 12.29
N SER A 111 15.91 -6.31 13.40
CA SER A 111 17.25 -6.82 13.60
C SER A 111 17.29 -8.34 13.72
N GLU A 112 18.44 -8.95 13.38
CA GLU A 112 18.68 -10.39 13.58
C GLU A 112 18.62 -10.80 15.07
N ARG A 113 18.98 -9.89 15.97
CA ARG A 113 18.85 -10.12 17.41
C ARG A 113 17.37 -10.32 17.78
N THR A 114 16.49 -9.41 17.34
CA THR A 114 15.05 -9.51 17.59
C THR A 114 14.47 -10.78 16.97
N ARG A 115 14.92 -11.16 15.76
CA ARG A 115 14.51 -12.41 15.08
C ARG A 115 14.85 -13.65 15.91
N THR A 116 16.03 -13.65 16.50
CA THR A 116 16.50 -14.78 17.33
C THR A 116 15.73 -14.85 18.65
N LEU A 117 15.46 -13.71 19.29
CA LEU A 117 14.80 -13.64 20.60
C LEU A 117 13.29 -13.80 20.51
N ILE A 118 12.67 -13.40 19.38
CA ILE A 118 11.21 -13.53 19.15
C ILE A 118 10.95 -14.19 17.79
N PRO A 119 11.16 -15.50 17.63
CA PRO A 119 11.01 -16.18 16.34
C PRO A 119 9.60 -16.12 15.73
N LYS A 120 8.57 -15.86 16.56
CA LYS A 120 7.16 -15.77 16.15
C LYS A 120 6.68 -14.33 15.92
N LEU A 121 7.58 -13.35 15.93
CA LEU A 121 7.21 -11.94 15.89
C LEU A 121 6.36 -11.58 14.67
N ASP A 122 6.72 -12.09 13.49
CA ASP A 122 5.95 -11.88 12.25
C ASP A 122 4.48 -12.32 12.39
N SER A 123 4.27 -13.51 12.96
CA SER A 123 2.92 -14.03 13.20
C SER A 123 2.16 -13.15 14.17
N LEU A 124 2.79 -12.79 15.30
CA LEU A 124 2.17 -11.94 16.32
C LEU A 124 1.77 -10.56 15.78
N ILE A 125 2.62 -9.97 14.93
CA ILE A 125 2.31 -8.69 14.29
C ILE A 125 1.13 -8.85 13.32
N ARG A 126 1.10 -9.90 12.50
CA ARG A 126 -0.02 -10.17 11.57
C ARG A 126 -1.32 -10.42 12.32
N ASP A 127 -1.29 -11.22 13.36
CA ASP A 127 -2.47 -11.49 14.21
C ASP A 127 -2.96 -10.22 14.93
N SER A 128 -2.09 -9.24 15.15
CA SER A 128 -2.44 -7.96 15.81
C SER A 128 -3.14 -6.97 14.86
N ILE A 129 -3.15 -7.24 13.58
CA ILE A 129 -3.84 -6.40 12.57
C ILE A 129 -5.29 -6.85 12.34
N ASP A 130 -5.60 -8.13 12.45
CA ASP A 130 -6.94 -8.66 12.21
C ASP A 130 -8.07 -7.91 12.96
N PRO A 131 -7.91 -7.53 14.24
CA PRO A 131 -8.94 -6.79 14.97
C PRO A 131 -8.89 -5.27 14.75
N MET A 132 -8.39 -4.77 13.62
CA MET A 132 -8.37 -3.33 13.35
C MET A 132 -9.78 -2.77 13.11
N PRO A 133 -10.05 -1.53 13.61
CA PRO A 133 -11.26 -0.80 13.24
C PRO A 133 -11.34 -0.59 11.73
N LYS A 134 -12.55 -0.32 11.24
CA LYS A 134 -12.76 -0.01 9.82
C LYS A 134 -11.89 1.15 9.36
N ILE A 135 -11.17 0.92 8.27
CA ILE A 135 -10.35 1.92 7.59
C ILE A 135 -11.10 2.40 6.35
N TYR A 136 -11.16 3.71 6.15
CA TYR A 136 -11.58 4.32 4.91
C TYR A 136 -10.36 4.45 4.01
N PRO A 137 -10.42 4.01 2.73
CA PRO A 137 -9.29 4.06 1.83
C PRO A 137 -8.91 5.49 1.44
N ALA A 138 -7.72 5.66 0.91
CA ALA A 138 -7.29 6.92 0.34
C ALA A 138 -8.12 7.31 -0.89
N ILE A 139 -8.22 8.61 -1.14
CA ILE A 139 -8.91 9.16 -2.31
C ILE A 139 -7.92 9.93 -3.17
N LYS A 140 -7.96 9.67 -4.48
CA LYS A 140 -7.26 10.43 -5.51
C LYS A 140 -8.21 10.70 -6.68
N ARG A 141 -8.33 11.96 -7.09
CA ARG A 141 -9.25 12.40 -8.17
C ARG A 141 -10.68 11.86 -7.97
N SER A 142 -11.17 11.93 -6.72
CA SER A 142 -12.50 11.44 -6.30
C SER A 142 -12.70 9.91 -6.43
N GLN A 143 -11.62 9.14 -6.57
CA GLN A 143 -11.67 7.67 -6.62
C GLN A 143 -10.93 7.08 -5.43
N GLN A 144 -11.44 5.97 -4.90
CA GLN A 144 -10.76 5.19 -3.89
C GLN A 144 -9.57 4.45 -4.52
N VAL A 145 -8.38 4.59 -3.90
CA VAL A 145 -7.13 4.05 -4.42
C VAL A 145 -6.41 3.22 -3.37
N THR A 146 -5.64 2.24 -3.85
CA THR A 146 -4.71 1.48 -3.00
C THR A 146 -3.51 2.35 -2.66
N THR A 147 -3.08 2.32 -1.39
CA THR A 147 -1.90 3.05 -0.91
C THR A 147 -0.94 2.13 -0.18
N LYS A 148 0.36 2.39 -0.35
CA LYS A 148 1.44 1.70 0.37
C LYS A 148 2.19 2.70 1.23
N PHE A 149 2.59 2.29 2.43
CA PHE A 149 3.36 3.13 3.34
C PHE A 149 4.20 2.30 4.31
N ILE A 150 5.15 2.95 4.95
CA ILE A 150 6.06 2.34 5.92
C ILE A 150 5.68 2.85 7.31
N LEU A 151 5.44 1.94 8.24
CA LEU A 151 5.16 2.25 9.64
C LEU A 151 6.28 1.75 10.54
N PRO A 152 7.08 2.63 11.15
CA PRO A 152 8.03 2.24 12.19
C PRO A 152 7.32 2.03 13.53
N ILE A 153 7.63 0.92 14.20
CA ILE A 153 7.15 0.56 15.53
C ILE A 153 8.33 0.28 16.43
N VAL A 154 8.36 0.87 17.60
CA VAL A 154 9.37 0.58 18.63
C VAL A 154 8.88 -0.56 19.50
N ILE A 155 9.67 -1.61 19.63
CA ILE A 155 9.46 -2.70 20.60
C ILE A 155 10.52 -2.58 21.69
N GLN A 156 10.04 -2.49 22.92
CA GLN A 156 10.88 -2.49 24.11
C GLN A 156 10.35 -3.53 25.08
N ILE A 157 11.20 -4.51 25.41
CA ILE A 157 10.90 -5.60 26.35
C ILE A 157 12.10 -5.69 27.30
N ASN A 158 11.83 -5.58 28.58
CA ASN A 158 12.83 -5.65 29.68
C ASN A 158 12.54 -6.87 30.55
#